data_cac24fe5ef69d42f93cea08e11023d06
#
_entry.id   cac24fe5ef69d42f93cea08e11023d06
#
_cell.length_a   1.000
_cell.length_b   1.000
_cell.length_c   1.000
_cell.angle_alpha   90.00
_cell.angle_beta   90.00
_cell.angle_gamma   90.00
#
_symmetry.space_group_name_H-M   'P 1'
#
loop_
_entity.id
_entity.type
_entity.pdbx_description
1 polymer ?
#
loop_
_entity_poly.entity_id
_entity_poly.type
_entity_poly.pdbx_seq_one_letter_code
_entity_poly.pdbx_strand_id
1 'polypeptide(L)'
;LFQVNGPVGLANWKDYCYDLKDADITKHLTSDSFALKEGDTVYGVAYVIETYGLIANTKLLEKAGYKASDITNFETLKKVADDIQARKDELGVDGAFTSAGMDGSSDWRFKTHLANMPIYYEYKADGIGSTEAIKGTYLDNYKAIWDLYITDSTCDPKLLASKTGNDAVAEFVGEKAVFYQNGTWAWNDVSSLGAENVTMLPIYIGAEGEENQGLCTGTENYWCVNGTAKQEDIDA
;
A
#
# COMPACT_ATOMS: atom_id res chain seq x y z
N LEU A 1 15.07 21.64 1.61
CA LEU A 1 14.70 20.22 1.62
C LEU A 1 13.64 19.93 0.57
N PHE A 2 13.66 18.73 0.00
CA PHE A 2 12.63 18.20 -0.89
C PHE A 2 12.53 16.69 -0.77
N GLN A 3 11.37 16.14 -1.13
CA GLN A 3 11.11 14.71 -1.05
C GLN A 3 11.44 14.01 -2.36
N VAL A 4 12.05 12.84 -2.26
CA VAL A 4 12.26 11.91 -3.37
C VAL A 4 11.67 10.55 -3.01
N ASN A 5 10.93 9.96 -3.94
CA ASN A 5 10.31 8.65 -3.77
C ASN A 5 11.22 7.57 -4.36
N GLY A 6 11.99 6.93 -3.48
CA GLY A 6 12.79 5.75 -3.79
C GLY A 6 13.83 5.89 -4.90
N PRO A 7 14.47 4.79 -5.28
CA PRO A 7 15.52 4.80 -6.32
C PRO A 7 15.02 5.25 -7.70
N VAL A 8 13.76 4.94 -8.04
CA VAL A 8 13.16 5.36 -9.33
C VAL A 8 13.00 6.87 -9.38
N GLY A 9 12.52 7.47 -8.29
CA GLY A 9 12.45 8.93 -8.16
C GLY A 9 13.83 9.59 -8.20
N LEU A 10 14.83 8.95 -7.56
CA LEU A 10 16.19 9.46 -7.53
C LEU A 10 16.78 9.67 -8.92
N ALA A 11 16.47 8.80 -9.88
CA ALA A 11 16.96 8.93 -11.25
C ALA A 11 16.67 10.30 -11.89
N ASN A 12 15.59 10.96 -11.46
CA ASN A 12 15.20 12.30 -11.94
C ASN A 12 15.77 13.46 -11.11
N TRP A 13 16.21 13.19 -9.89
CA TRP A 13 16.50 14.24 -8.91
C TRP A 13 17.95 14.24 -8.40
N LYS A 14 18.74 13.19 -8.65
CA LYS A 14 20.08 13.03 -8.07
C LYS A 14 21.03 14.20 -8.36
N ASP A 15 20.93 14.80 -9.53
CA ASP A 15 21.79 15.93 -9.91
C ASP A 15 21.55 17.22 -9.10
N TYR A 16 20.42 17.26 -8.37
CA TYR A 16 20.05 18.36 -7.49
C TYR A 16 20.33 18.06 -6.02
N CYS A 17 20.72 16.82 -5.69
CA CYS A 17 20.93 16.41 -4.32
C CYS A 17 22.34 16.73 -3.83
N TYR A 18 22.44 17.24 -2.60
CA TYR A 18 23.68 17.29 -1.85
C TYR A 18 24.08 15.89 -1.36
N ASP A 19 25.38 15.54 -1.39
CA ASP A 19 25.85 14.27 -0.84
C ASP A 19 25.85 14.32 0.70
N LEU A 20 24.99 13.53 1.31
CA LEU A 20 24.83 13.43 2.75
C LEU A 20 25.73 12.34 3.40
N LYS A 21 26.68 11.76 2.66
CA LYS A 21 27.53 10.66 3.14
C LYS A 21 28.18 10.96 4.48
N ASP A 22 28.73 12.15 4.63
CA ASP A 22 29.46 12.60 5.83
C ASP A 22 28.58 13.43 6.78
N ALA A 23 27.32 13.65 6.44
CA ALA A 23 26.38 14.41 7.26
C ALA A 23 26.11 13.69 8.60
N ASP A 24 25.84 14.47 9.63
CA ASP A 24 25.63 13.92 10.97
C ASP A 24 24.40 13.02 11.05
N ILE A 25 23.33 13.41 10.36
CA ILE A 25 22.10 12.61 10.27
C ILE A 25 22.35 11.20 9.74
N THR A 26 23.25 11.04 8.75
CA THR A 26 23.57 9.75 8.14
C THR A 26 24.24 8.80 9.12
N LYS A 27 25.03 9.31 10.07
CA LYS A 27 25.70 8.52 11.12
C LYS A 27 24.72 7.94 12.15
N HIS A 28 23.51 8.48 12.23
CA HIS A 28 22.46 8.03 13.15
C HIS A 28 21.50 7.02 12.53
N LEU A 29 21.62 6.71 11.24
CA LEU A 29 20.81 5.68 10.61
C LEU A 29 21.08 4.30 11.22
N THR A 30 20.01 3.62 11.60
CA THR A 30 20.08 2.28 12.21
C THR A 30 20.12 1.15 11.20
N SER A 31 19.90 1.46 9.92
CA SER A 31 19.95 0.53 8.80
C SER A 31 20.29 1.27 7.51
N ASP A 32 21.04 0.60 6.65
CA ASP A 32 21.35 1.06 5.29
C ASP A 32 20.10 1.24 4.42
N SER A 33 19.01 0.53 4.73
CA SER A 33 17.72 0.67 4.04
C SER A 33 17.08 2.06 4.23
N PHE A 34 17.53 2.83 5.21
CA PHE A 34 17.03 4.19 5.47
C PHE A 34 17.85 5.27 4.74
N ALA A 35 18.86 4.88 3.98
CA ALA A 35 19.62 5.78 3.11
C ALA A 35 19.28 5.54 1.64
N LEU A 36 18.93 6.59 0.93
CA LEU A 36 18.78 6.56 -0.52
C LEU A 36 20.16 6.72 -1.15
N LYS A 37 20.73 5.62 -1.65
CA LYS A 37 22.11 5.55 -2.09
C LYS A 37 22.27 5.09 -3.54
N GLU A 38 23.33 5.60 -4.18
CA GLU A 38 23.88 5.02 -5.40
C GLU A 38 25.43 4.96 -5.26
N GLY A 39 25.99 3.77 -5.20
CA GLY A 39 27.40 3.59 -4.83
C GLY A 39 27.66 4.10 -3.40
N ASP A 40 28.68 4.96 -3.26
CA ASP A 40 29.08 5.56 -1.99
C ASP A 40 28.33 6.86 -1.64
N THR A 41 27.56 7.41 -2.58
CA THR A 41 26.84 8.67 -2.40
C THR A 41 25.52 8.45 -1.70
N VAL A 42 25.22 9.24 -0.67
CA VAL A 42 23.94 9.28 0.04
C VAL A 42 23.16 10.51 -0.39
N TYR A 43 22.12 10.31 -1.17
CA TYR A 43 21.30 11.39 -1.73
C TYR A 43 20.17 11.84 -0.80
N GLY A 44 19.73 10.97 0.08
CA GLY A 44 18.63 11.28 1.01
C GLY A 44 18.54 10.32 2.17
N VAL A 45 17.80 10.72 3.18
CA VAL A 45 17.50 9.91 4.37
C VAL A 45 16.01 9.69 4.50
N ALA A 46 15.61 8.47 4.85
CA ALA A 46 14.22 8.13 5.10
C ALA A 46 13.70 8.90 6.32
N TYR A 47 12.50 9.42 6.23
CA TYR A 47 11.86 10.11 7.35
C TYR A 47 10.64 9.37 7.90
N VAL A 48 10.20 8.32 7.23
CA VAL A 48 9.02 7.54 7.64
C VAL A 48 9.18 6.08 7.23
N ILE A 49 8.68 5.19 8.09
CA ILE A 49 8.40 3.79 7.76
C ILE A 49 6.89 3.69 7.61
N GLU A 50 6.43 3.23 6.47
CA GLU A 50 5.02 3.08 6.16
C GLU A 50 4.68 1.61 5.95
N THR A 51 3.42 1.29 6.21
CA THR A 51 2.88 -0.05 6.05
C THR A 51 1.59 0.03 5.25
N TYR A 52 1.40 -0.84 4.27
CA TYR A 52 0.15 -0.95 3.54
C TYR A 52 -0.36 -2.39 3.49
N GLY A 53 -1.65 -2.48 3.25
CA GLY A 53 -2.39 -3.73 3.23
C GLY A 53 -3.85 -3.48 2.93
N LEU A 54 -4.70 -4.27 3.55
CA LEU A 54 -6.14 -4.14 3.50
C LEU A 54 -6.65 -3.68 4.87
N ILE A 55 -7.10 -2.43 4.96
CA ILE A 55 -7.69 -1.88 6.19
C ILE A 55 -9.10 -2.48 6.31
N ALA A 56 -9.42 -3.08 7.45
CA ALA A 56 -10.70 -3.74 7.71
C ALA A 56 -11.44 -3.08 8.87
N ASN A 57 -12.75 -2.86 8.71
CA ASN A 57 -13.65 -2.46 9.78
C ASN A 57 -14.08 -3.72 10.54
N THR A 58 -13.53 -3.94 11.74
CA THR A 58 -13.76 -5.14 12.55
C THR A 58 -15.21 -5.24 13.04
N LYS A 59 -15.87 -4.13 13.29
CA LYS A 59 -17.27 -4.08 13.70
C LYS A 59 -18.20 -4.59 12.57
N LEU A 60 -17.94 -4.22 11.32
CA LEU A 60 -18.68 -4.72 10.18
C LEU A 60 -18.36 -6.19 9.87
N LEU A 61 -17.09 -6.61 10.04
CA LEU A 61 -16.72 -8.03 9.94
C LEU A 61 -17.48 -8.88 10.97
N GLU A 62 -17.51 -8.44 12.23
CA GLU A 62 -18.24 -9.14 13.30
C GLU A 62 -19.75 -9.17 13.04
N LYS A 63 -20.32 -8.08 12.52
CA LYS A 63 -21.73 -8.04 12.09
C LYS A 63 -22.02 -9.07 11.00
N ALA A 64 -21.07 -9.30 10.09
CA ALA A 64 -21.15 -10.33 9.05
C ALA A 64 -20.91 -11.74 9.58
N GLY A 65 -20.47 -11.91 10.84
CA GLY A 65 -20.17 -13.20 11.47
C GLY A 65 -18.72 -13.65 11.32
N TYR A 66 -17.80 -12.76 10.98
CA TYR A 66 -16.38 -13.04 10.77
C TYR A 66 -15.49 -12.24 11.72
N LYS A 67 -14.25 -12.71 11.87
CA LYS A 67 -13.16 -11.97 12.53
C LYS A 67 -12.02 -11.78 11.56
N ALA A 68 -11.19 -10.78 11.79
CA ALA A 68 -9.98 -10.55 11.02
C ALA A 68 -9.04 -11.78 10.99
N SER A 69 -8.99 -12.55 12.09
CA SER A 69 -8.22 -13.79 12.20
C SER A 69 -8.70 -14.94 11.31
N ASP A 70 -9.91 -14.87 10.77
CA ASP A 70 -10.45 -15.88 9.85
C ASP A 70 -9.91 -15.70 8.43
N ILE A 71 -9.28 -14.55 8.15
CA ILE A 71 -8.74 -14.18 6.85
C ILE A 71 -7.22 -14.39 6.90
N THR A 72 -6.75 -15.51 6.38
CA THR A 72 -5.33 -15.94 6.45
C THR A 72 -4.70 -16.22 5.09
N ASN A 73 -5.48 -16.17 4.02
CA ASN A 73 -5.05 -16.38 2.64
C ASN A 73 -6.11 -15.82 1.67
N PHE A 74 -5.83 -15.86 0.38
CA PHE A 74 -6.72 -15.34 -0.66
C PHE A 74 -8.07 -16.07 -0.70
N GLU A 75 -8.09 -17.39 -0.49
CA GLU A 75 -9.32 -18.19 -0.51
C GLU A 75 -10.27 -17.75 0.61
N THR A 76 -9.74 -17.58 1.83
CA THR A 76 -10.54 -17.10 2.97
C THR A 76 -10.96 -15.64 2.81
N LEU A 77 -10.09 -14.76 2.28
CA LEU A 77 -10.46 -13.39 1.95
C LEU A 77 -11.60 -13.35 0.93
N LYS A 78 -11.47 -14.10 -0.17
CA LYS A 78 -12.48 -14.17 -1.22
C LYS A 78 -13.81 -14.68 -0.68
N LYS A 79 -13.79 -15.75 0.11
CA LYS A 79 -15.01 -16.31 0.74
C LYS A 79 -15.72 -15.27 1.60
N VAL A 80 -14.99 -14.52 2.41
CA VAL A 80 -15.57 -13.49 3.28
C VAL A 80 -16.11 -12.33 2.46
N ALA A 81 -15.37 -11.89 1.44
CA ALA A 81 -15.79 -10.77 0.58
C ALA A 81 -17.04 -11.13 -0.25
N ASP A 82 -17.05 -12.30 -0.89
CA ASP A 82 -18.20 -12.79 -1.68
C ASP A 82 -19.46 -12.88 -0.80
N ASP A 83 -19.34 -13.40 0.45
CA ASP A 83 -20.48 -13.51 1.38
C ASP A 83 -20.99 -12.14 1.81
N ILE A 84 -20.09 -11.20 2.14
CA ILE A 84 -20.48 -9.82 2.47
C ILE A 84 -21.16 -9.16 1.28
N GLN A 85 -20.63 -9.32 0.08
CA GLN A 85 -21.21 -8.76 -1.14
C GLN A 85 -22.61 -9.31 -1.42
N ALA A 86 -22.79 -10.62 -1.22
CA ALA A 86 -24.09 -11.27 -1.41
C ALA A 86 -25.14 -10.80 -0.40
N ARG A 87 -24.73 -10.45 0.83
CA ARG A 87 -25.60 -10.01 1.94
C ARG A 87 -25.54 -8.52 2.22
N LYS A 88 -25.01 -7.73 1.30
CA LYS A 88 -24.76 -6.30 1.53
C LYS A 88 -25.99 -5.51 2.01
N ASP A 89 -27.17 -5.78 1.46
CA ASP A 89 -28.42 -5.13 1.85
C ASP A 89 -28.80 -5.48 3.30
N GLU A 90 -28.65 -6.75 3.72
CA GLU A 90 -28.85 -7.20 5.10
C GLU A 90 -27.86 -6.54 6.06
N LEU A 91 -26.62 -6.43 5.64
CA LEU A 91 -25.53 -5.85 6.41
C LEU A 91 -25.56 -4.31 6.43
N GLY A 92 -26.30 -3.68 5.54
CA GLY A 92 -26.40 -2.22 5.41
C GLY A 92 -25.14 -1.57 4.83
N VAL A 93 -24.34 -2.35 4.08
CA VAL A 93 -23.18 -1.88 3.33
C VAL A 93 -23.50 -1.82 1.83
N ASP A 94 -22.68 -1.11 1.05
CA ASP A 94 -22.82 -1.01 -0.39
C ASP A 94 -21.93 -2.03 -1.14
N GLY A 95 -20.90 -2.54 -0.46
CA GLY A 95 -20.00 -3.57 -0.98
C GLY A 95 -19.03 -4.09 0.07
N ALA A 96 -18.32 -5.16 -0.25
CA ALA A 96 -17.25 -5.68 0.62
C ALA A 96 -16.04 -4.74 0.62
N PHE A 97 -15.60 -4.28 -0.56
CA PHE A 97 -14.51 -3.33 -0.72
C PHE A 97 -15.02 -1.93 -1.03
N THR A 98 -14.26 -0.91 -0.62
CA THR A 98 -14.45 0.45 -1.15
C THR A 98 -14.29 0.46 -2.65
N SER A 99 -14.77 1.51 -3.32
CA SER A 99 -14.37 1.80 -4.68
C SER A 99 -12.84 1.95 -4.77
N ALA A 100 -12.28 1.62 -5.90
CA ALA A 100 -10.82 1.56 -6.03
C ALA A 100 -10.13 2.93 -6.07
N GLY A 101 -10.90 4.04 -6.16
CA GLY A 101 -10.30 5.36 -6.37
C GLY A 101 -9.45 5.36 -7.63
N MET A 102 -10.00 4.92 -8.76
CA MET A 102 -9.24 4.71 -10.00
C MET A 102 -9.12 5.95 -10.89
N ASP A 103 -9.39 7.13 -10.35
CA ASP A 103 -9.01 8.38 -11.01
C ASP A 103 -7.48 8.51 -11.08
N GLY A 104 -6.97 9.29 -12.03
CA GLY A 104 -5.53 9.39 -12.31
C GLY A 104 -4.64 9.85 -11.13
N SER A 105 -5.24 10.38 -10.04
CA SER A 105 -4.51 10.79 -8.83
C SER A 105 -4.44 9.70 -7.75
N SER A 106 -5.33 8.71 -7.77
CA SER A 106 -5.54 7.76 -6.68
C SER A 106 -5.29 6.31 -7.08
N ASP A 107 -5.27 5.99 -8.35
CA ASP A 107 -5.20 4.63 -8.89
C ASP A 107 -3.91 3.86 -8.55
N TRP A 108 -2.85 4.56 -8.13
CA TRP A 108 -1.60 3.95 -7.70
C TRP A 108 -1.79 2.98 -6.52
N ARG A 109 -2.73 3.27 -5.60
CA ARG A 109 -3.05 2.36 -4.48
C ARG A 109 -3.48 1.00 -4.99
N PHE A 110 -4.28 1.01 -6.02
CA PHE A 110 -4.83 -0.20 -6.61
C PHE A 110 -3.83 -0.86 -7.57
N LYS A 111 -3.23 -0.10 -8.48
CA LYS A 111 -2.29 -0.63 -9.47
C LYS A 111 -0.99 -1.13 -8.84
N THR A 112 -0.28 -0.26 -8.10
CA THR A 112 1.05 -0.59 -7.57
C THR A 112 1.01 -1.48 -6.35
N HIS A 113 0.19 -1.19 -5.36
CA HIS A 113 0.14 -2.02 -4.15
C HIS A 113 -0.25 -3.46 -4.47
N LEU A 114 -1.24 -3.66 -5.34
CA LEU A 114 -1.63 -5.00 -5.73
C LEU A 114 -0.59 -5.68 -6.64
N ALA A 115 0.07 -4.92 -7.53
CA ALA A 115 1.10 -5.45 -8.41
C ALA A 115 2.39 -5.83 -7.67
N ASN A 116 2.71 -5.16 -6.57
CA ASN A 116 3.90 -5.46 -5.78
C ASN A 116 3.91 -6.90 -5.25
N MET A 117 2.75 -7.46 -4.91
CA MET A 117 2.68 -8.82 -4.35
C MET A 117 3.07 -9.90 -5.35
N PRO A 118 2.48 -9.99 -6.57
CA PRO A 118 2.91 -10.97 -7.57
C PRO A 118 4.37 -10.79 -7.97
N ILE A 119 4.88 -9.55 -8.04
CA ILE A 119 6.29 -9.28 -8.33
C ILE A 119 7.18 -9.77 -7.19
N TYR A 120 6.81 -9.52 -5.94
CA TYR A 120 7.52 -10.02 -4.75
C TYR A 120 7.64 -11.55 -4.76
N TYR A 121 6.54 -12.26 -5.03
CA TYR A 121 6.56 -13.72 -5.07
C TYR A 121 7.39 -14.25 -6.24
N GLU A 122 7.37 -13.59 -7.39
CA GLU A 122 8.23 -13.94 -8.52
C GLU A 122 9.72 -13.75 -8.17
N TYR A 123 10.08 -12.61 -7.57
CA TYR A 123 11.45 -12.34 -7.13
C TYR A 123 11.93 -13.33 -6.08
N LYS A 124 11.06 -13.66 -5.11
CA LYS A 124 11.35 -14.65 -4.09
C LYS A 124 11.58 -16.05 -4.67
N ALA A 125 10.75 -16.46 -5.62
CA ALA A 125 10.88 -17.75 -6.30
C ALA A 125 12.16 -17.82 -7.15
N ASP A 126 12.54 -16.73 -7.79
CA ASP A 126 13.75 -16.64 -8.63
C ASP A 126 15.02 -16.34 -7.83
N GLY A 127 14.91 -15.97 -6.55
CA GLY A 127 16.08 -15.60 -5.71
C GLY A 127 16.76 -14.30 -6.15
N ILE A 128 16.00 -13.33 -6.70
CA ILE A 128 16.50 -12.04 -7.20
C ILE A 128 15.91 -10.87 -6.44
N GLY A 129 16.55 -9.71 -6.49
CA GLY A 129 16.07 -8.46 -5.89
C GLY A 129 15.62 -7.42 -6.91
N SER A 130 15.94 -7.62 -8.20
CA SER A 130 15.55 -6.73 -9.30
C SER A 130 15.67 -7.44 -10.64
N THR A 131 14.97 -6.93 -11.65
CA THR A 131 15.08 -7.40 -13.05
C THR A 131 14.71 -6.27 -14.01
N GLU A 132 15.21 -6.30 -15.24
CA GLU A 132 14.78 -5.39 -16.30
C GLU A 132 13.36 -5.71 -16.82
N ALA A 133 12.91 -6.97 -16.68
CA ALA A 133 11.59 -7.41 -17.10
C ALA A 133 11.11 -8.57 -16.23
N ILE A 134 9.89 -8.46 -15.70
CA ILE A 134 9.21 -9.53 -14.98
C ILE A 134 8.77 -10.64 -15.95
N LYS A 135 8.71 -11.88 -15.48
CA LYS A 135 8.23 -13.05 -16.24
C LYS A 135 6.72 -13.14 -16.30
N GLY A 136 6.04 -12.57 -15.30
CA GLY A 136 4.59 -12.69 -15.16
C GLY A 136 4.14 -14.03 -14.58
N THR A 137 4.98 -14.69 -13.78
CA THR A 137 4.69 -15.99 -13.15
C THR A 137 3.39 -16.00 -12.37
N TYR A 138 3.08 -14.88 -11.69
CA TYR A 138 1.88 -14.72 -10.86
C TYR A 138 0.81 -13.81 -11.50
N LEU A 139 0.73 -13.76 -12.84
CA LEU A 139 -0.22 -12.91 -13.53
C LEU A 139 -1.68 -13.30 -13.27
N ASP A 140 -1.98 -14.60 -13.18
CA ASP A 140 -3.32 -15.10 -12.85
C ASP A 140 -3.73 -14.73 -11.42
N ASN A 141 -2.79 -14.77 -10.48
CA ASN A 141 -3.00 -14.31 -9.11
C ASN A 141 -3.30 -12.81 -9.08
N TYR A 142 -2.56 -12.01 -9.84
CA TYR A 142 -2.80 -10.57 -9.97
C TYR A 142 -4.19 -10.27 -10.54
N LYS A 143 -4.57 -11.00 -11.59
CA LYS A 143 -5.91 -10.90 -12.16
C LYS A 143 -7.00 -11.27 -11.15
N ALA A 144 -6.79 -12.32 -10.37
CA ALA A 144 -7.77 -12.76 -9.36
C ALA A 144 -8.01 -11.70 -8.27
N ILE A 145 -6.97 -10.99 -7.83
CA ILE A 145 -7.11 -9.87 -6.90
C ILE A 145 -7.93 -8.73 -7.53
N TRP A 146 -7.58 -8.35 -8.75
CA TRP A 146 -8.30 -7.30 -9.46
C TRP A 146 -9.77 -7.65 -9.61
N ASP A 147 -10.06 -8.87 -10.09
CA ASP A 147 -11.43 -9.33 -10.27
C ASP A 147 -12.21 -9.25 -8.95
N LEU A 148 -11.63 -9.75 -7.84
CA LEU A 148 -12.29 -9.73 -6.53
C LEU A 148 -12.60 -8.29 -6.07
N TYR A 149 -11.61 -7.40 -6.09
CA TYR A 149 -11.78 -6.03 -5.58
C TYR A 149 -12.72 -5.19 -6.46
N ILE A 150 -12.78 -5.48 -7.76
CA ILE A 150 -13.67 -4.79 -8.69
C ILE A 150 -15.11 -5.31 -8.58
N THR A 151 -15.30 -6.63 -8.51
CA THR A 151 -16.64 -7.23 -8.46
C THR A 151 -17.35 -6.99 -7.14
N ASP A 152 -16.60 -6.98 -6.04
CA ASP A 152 -17.14 -6.88 -4.69
C ASP A 152 -17.01 -5.46 -4.10
N SER A 153 -16.83 -4.47 -4.98
CA SER A 153 -16.76 -3.06 -4.58
C SER A 153 -18.14 -2.43 -4.34
N THR A 154 -18.12 -1.27 -3.71
CA THR A 154 -19.31 -0.44 -3.43
C THR A 154 -20.01 0.09 -4.67
N CYS A 155 -19.36 0.09 -5.83
CA CYS A 155 -19.93 0.65 -7.05
C CYS A 155 -19.82 -0.30 -8.24
N ASP A 156 -20.68 -0.07 -9.25
CA ASP A 156 -20.58 -0.78 -10.54
C ASP A 156 -19.16 -0.62 -11.12
N PRO A 157 -18.51 -1.71 -11.56
CA PRO A 157 -17.18 -1.67 -12.19
C PRO A 157 -17.03 -0.62 -13.30
N LYS A 158 -18.09 -0.32 -14.04
CA LYS A 158 -18.08 0.70 -15.10
C LYS A 158 -17.90 2.13 -14.58
N LEU A 159 -18.16 2.36 -13.31
CA LEU A 159 -18.07 3.67 -12.66
C LEU A 159 -16.74 3.88 -11.92
N LEU A 160 -15.93 2.84 -11.76
CA LEU A 160 -14.69 2.91 -10.98
C LEU A 160 -13.72 3.99 -11.47
N ALA A 161 -13.64 4.22 -12.77
CA ALA A 161 -12.77 5.26 -13.35
C ALA A 161 -13.17 6.70 -12.95
N SER A 162 -14.40 6.91 -12.47
CA SER A 162 -14.88 8.20 -11.96
C SER A 162 -14.75 8.34 -10.44
N LYS A 163 -14.35 7.27 -9.74
CA LYS A 163 -14.22 7.26 -8.29
C LYS A 163 -12.86 7.76 -7.87
N THR A 164 -12.86 8.69 -6.92
CA THR A 164 -11.66 9.31 -6.37
C THR A 164 -11.21 8.61 -5.08
N GLY A 165 -10.00 8.91 -4.60
CA GLY A 165 -9.56 8.48 -3.28
C GLY A 165 -10.47 9.00 -2.15
N ASN A 166 -11.03 10.20 -2.30
CA ASN A 166 -11.97 10.75 -1.32
C ASN A 166 -13.29 9.98 -1.29
N ASP A 167 -13.78 9.49 -2.44
CA ASP A 167 -14.95 8.61 -2.46
C ASP A 167 -14.69 7.33 -1.66
N ALA A 168 -13.55 6.69 -1.88
CA ALA A 168 -13.16 5.48 -1.15
C ALA A 168 -13.06 5.70 0.37
N VAL A 169 -12.47 6.83 0.80
CA VAL A 169 -12.44 7.23 2.22
C VAL A 169 -13.85 7.42 2.77
N ALA A 170 -14.69 8.16 2.07
CA ALA A 170 -16.06 8.44 2.51
C ALA A 170 -16.90 7.16 2.63
N GLU A 171 -16.74 6.21 1.70
CA GLU A 171 -17.41 4.92 1.73
C GLU A 171 -16.97 4.10 2.96
N PHE A 172 -15.68 4.07 3.29
CA PHE A 172 -15.16 3.33 4.43
C PHE A 172 -15.57 3.96 5.76
N VAL A 173 -15.37 5.27 5.92
CA VAL A 173 -15.75 6.01 7.13
C VAL A 173 -17.27 6.06 7.33
N GLY A 174 -18.03 6.08 6.23
CA GLY A 174 -19.48 5.97 6.26
C GLY A 174 -20.02 4.57 6.55
N GLU A 175 -19.16 3.62 6.87
CA GLU A 175 -19.50 2.21 7.11
C GLU A 175 -20.27 1.57 5.93
N LYS A 176 -19.91 1.96 4.69
CA LYS A 176 -20.49 1.44 3.44
C LYS A 176 -19.66 0.31 2.82
N ALA A 177 -18.44 0.12 3.29
CA ALA A 177 -17.55 -0.96 2.90
C ALA A 177 -16.85 -1.53 4.13
N VAL A 178 -16.51 -2.82 4.06
CA VAL A 178 -15.80 -3.54 5.13
C VAL A 178 -14.29 -3.42 4.97
N PHE A 179 -13.80 -3.38 3.73
CA PHE A 179 -12.38 -3.36 3.39
C PHE A 179 -12.00 -2.12 2.58
N TYR A 180 -10.86 -1.55 2.93
CA TYR A 180 -10.25 -0.40 2.26
C TYR A 180 -8.75 -0.68 2.00
N GLN A 181 -8.36 -0.85 0.74
CA GLN A 181 -6.96 -1.03 0.39
C GLN A 181 -6.23 0.32 0.48
N ASN A 182 -5.38 0.46 1.50
CA ASN A 182 -4.56 1.64 1.73
C ASN A 182 -3.43 1.33 2.74
N GLY A 183 -2.75 2.36 3.25
CA GLY A 183 -1.66 2.24 4.19
C GLY A 183 -1.85 3.06 5.47
N THR A 184 -0.82 3.05 6.30
CA THR A 184 -0.82 3.73 7.61
C THR A 184 -1.02 5.24 7.53
N TRP A 185 -0.66 5.85 6.40
CA TRP A 185 -0.93 7.28 6.12
C TRP A 185 -2.42 7.63 6.10
N ALA A 186 -3.30 6.66 5.85
CA ALA A 186 -4.75 6.86 5.87
C ALA A 186 -5.34 6.97 7.28
N TRP A 187 -4.54 6.80 8.35
CA TRP A 187 -5.04 6.82 9.72
C TRP A 187 -5.83 8.09 10.06
N ASN A 188 -5.34 9.25 9.66
CA ASN A 188 -6.03 10.51 9.93
C ASN A 188 -7.43 10.56 9.29
N ASP A 189 -7.60 9.92 8.14
CA ASP A 189 -8.88 9.89 7.42
C ASP A 189 -9.87 8.92 8.07
N VAL A 190 -9.39 7.80 8.62
CA VAL A 190 -10.25 6.72 9.13
C VAL A 190 -10.36 6.68 10.67
N SER A 191 -9.60 7.50 11.39
CA SER A 191 -9.50 7.51 12.85
C SER A 191 -10.83 7.75 13.58
N SER A 192 -11.80 8.39 12.92
CA SER A 192 -13.15 8.61 13.45
C SER A 192 -13.92 7.32 13.73
N LEU A 193 -13.52 6.19 13.12
CA LEU A 193 -14.12 4.88 13.39
C LEU A 193 -13.70 4.30 14.76
N GLY A 194 -12.63 4.83 15.36
CA GLY A 194 -12.01 4.29 16.58
C GLY A 194 -10.96 3.23 16.30
N ALA A 195 -9.83 3.28 17.00
CA ALA A 195 -8.72 2.35 16.80
C ALA A 195 -9.09 0.88 17.07
N GLU A 196 -10.01 0.64 17.96
CA GLU A 196 -10.53 -0.69 18.32
C GLU A 196 -11.38 -1.33 17.20
N ASN A 197 -11.89 -0.51 16.28
CA ASN A 197 -12.76 -0.94 15.19
C ASN A 197 -12.02 -1.06 13.84
N VAL A 198 -10.71 -0.83 13.83
CA VAL A 198 -9.90 -0.85 12.60
C VAL A 198 -8.70 -1.76 12.79
N THR A 199 -8.44 -2.62 11.81
CA THR A 199 -7.23 -3.44 11.75
C THR A 199 -6.68 -3.49 10.33
N MET A 200 -5.45 -3.97 10.17
CA MET A 200 -4.85 -4.17 8.85
C MET A 200 -4.59 -5.65 8.60
N LEU A 201 -4.91 -6.09 7.40
CA LEU A 201 -4.66 -7.44 6.89
C LEU A 201 -3.63 -7.37 5.76
N PRO A 202 -2.82 -8.42 5.57
CA PRO A 202 -1.98 -8.56 4.38
C PRO A 202 -2.79 -8.56 3.08
N ILE A 203 -2.15 -8.21 1.97
CA ILE A 203 -2.71 -8.42 0.63
C ILE A 203 -2.39 -9.84 0.21
N TYR A 204 -3.37 -10.72 0.29
CA TYR A 204 -3.26 -12.11 -0.14
C TYR A 204 -3.55 -12.25 -1.64
N ILE A 205 -2.82 -13.13 -2.32
CA ILE A 205 -2.90 -13.30 -3.79
C ILE A 205 -3.13 -14.75 -4.23
N GLY A 206 -3.21 -15.70 -3.30
CA GLY A 206 -3.31 -17.13 -3.62
C GLY A 206 -1.95 -17.76 -3.95
N ALA A 207 -0.84 -17.16 -3.53
CA ALA A 207 0.48 -17.75 -3.69
C ALA A 207 0.75 -18.79 -2.59
N GLU A 208 1.56 -19.80 -2.90
CA GLU A 208 1.96 -20.81 -1.94
C GLU A 208 2.73 -20.17 -0.77
N GLY A 209 2.35 -20.50 0.46
CA GLY A 209 2.99 -20.00 1.69
C GLY A 209 2.52 -18.62 2.13
N GLU A 210 1.48 -18.05 1.50
CA GLU A 210 0.98 -16.71 1.85
C GLU A 210 0.32 -16.63 3.23
N GLU A 211 -0.04 -17.77 3.84
CA GLU A 211 -0.54 -17.83 5.22
C GLU A 211 0.48 -17.32 6.26
N ASN A 212 1.76 -17.26 5.88
CA ASN A 212 2.86 -16.71 6.69
C ASN A 212 3.23 -15.28 6.28
N GLN A 213 2.47 -14.66 5.38
CA GLN A 213 2.75 -13.33 4.88
C GLN A 213 2.39 -12.26 5.91
N GLY A 214 3.28 -11.29 6.08
CA GLY A 214 3.02 -10.07 6.84
C GLY A 214 2.48 -8.93 5.98
N LEU A 215 2.31 -7.78 6.61
CA LEU A 215 2.00 -6.53 5.93
C LEU A 215 3.20 -6.04 5.11
N CYS A 216 2.93 -5.34 4.01
CA CYS A 216 3.97 -4.70 3.22
C CYS A 216 4.49 -3.47 3.98
N THR A 217 5.70 -3.56 4.50
CA THR A 217 6.32 -2.53 5.34
C THR A 217 7.68 -2.11 4.78
N GLY A 218 7.94 -0.83 4.78
CA GLY A 218 9.21 -0.28 4.31
C GLY A 218 9.24 1.24 4.29
N THR A 219 10.23 1.78 3.61
CA THR A 219 10.32 3.21 3.34
C THR A 219 10.46 3.46 1.85
N GLU A 220 9.77 4.48 1.37
CA GLU A 220 9.85 4.95 -0.01
C GLU A 220 10.14 6.45 -0.06
N ASN A 221 9.89 7.14 1.05
CA ASN A 221 9.95 8.60 1.12
C ASN A 221 11.24 9.04 1.82
N TYR A 222 12.04 9.82 1.10
CA TYR A 222 13.34 10.30 1.57
C TYR A 222 13.42 11.82 1.49
N TRP A 223 13.98 12.44 2.54
CA TRP A 223 14.38 13.84 2.49
C TRP A 223 15.72 13.98 1.82
N CYS A 224 15.77 14.81 0.80
CA CYS A 224 16.98 15.20 0.11
C CYS A 224 17.25 16.69 0.34
N VAL A 225 18.54 17.05 0.38
CA VAL A 225 18.99 18.44 0.51
C VAL A 225 19.35 18.96 -0.87
N ASN A 226 18.89 20.17 -1.23
CA ASN A 226 19.26 20.80 -2.48
C ASN A 226 20.72 21.23 -2.47
N GLY A 227 21.56 20.62 -3.32
CA GLY A 227 22.99 20.89 -3.44
C GLY A 227 23.33 22.30 -3.97
N THR A 228 22.34 23.05 -4.46
CA THR A 228 22.53 24.45 -4.88
C THR A 228 22.07 25.48 -3.83
N ALA A 229 21.62 25.01 -2.66
CA ALA A 229 21.29 25.90 -1.54
C ALA A 229 22.54 26.56 -0.97
N LYS A 230 22.35 27.61 -0.17
CA LYS A 230 23.48 28.23 0.54
C LYS A 230 24.02 27.24 1.59
N GLN A 231 25.33 27.31 1.83
CA GLN A 231 26.00 26.41 2.77
C GLN A 231 25.37 26.48 4.17
N GLU A 232 24.99 27.66 4.65
CA GLU A 232 24.32 27.85 5.93
C GLU A 232 22.96 27.10 6.05
N ASP A 233 22.24 26.95 4.91
CA ASP A 233 20.97 26.22 4.86
C ASP A 233 21.19 24.70 4.73
N ILE A 234 22.34 24.29 4.18
CA ILE A 234 22.72 22.86 4.07
C ILE A 234 23.17 22.34 5.44
N ASP A 235 23.91 23.16 6.19
CA ASP A 235 24.48 22.81 7.48
C ASP A 235 23.45 22.82 8.63
N ALA A 236 22.27 23.44 8.41
CA ALA A 236 21.18 23.52 9.39
C ALA A 236 20.35 22.23 9.47
#